data_41f9b0e2011bc58c7a76bb66789ed527
#
_entry.id   41f9b0e2011bc58c7a76bb66789ed527
#
_cell.length_a   1.000
_cell.length_b   1.000
_cell.length_c   1.000
_cell.angle_alpha   90.00
_cell.angle_beta   90.00
_cell.angle_gamma   90.00
#
_symmetry.space_group_name_H-M   'P 1'
#
loop_
_entity.id
_entity.type
_entity.pdbx_description
1 polymer ?
#
loop_
_entity_poly.entity_id
_entity_poly.type
_entity_poly.pdbx_seq_one_letter_code
_entity_poly.pdbx_strand_id
1 'polypeptide(L)'
;MKLKSPLYLILFVAFAAFAQEISTWQTVQKQIFDRQCISCHTAGTYFARQSDLVLTTDVAYRQLINVAPANAAAKGDGLLRLGTKGLESLYKSFLWEKINAPDQQHFYQDHPQYGSLMPLGAPPLTNGELEFIRRWIVAGAPQTGFVAERALLQDTTRYQTPAFAPLPKPANGIQLHVGPFEVAPNYERELFSYVPLNNAQELLIDRVELSMRPGSHHFLLNTFQKNTPANLIPPPNVIRDIRDANGNYIIDNLLPMQYHEFLTGTQWPLLNYHFPPGVALRIPAGTGIDLNSHYANRSTTTITGEAYANLHFADPAKVQDVAEVLSLNNTNFSLPPQKVTTLTRTFTFSERRHIFQLFSHAHEHMTEFKVEVAGGPRHGEVVYVAYDWAHPPILKIDPPLVLEAGQGLKLIVTYNNWTTRTLGFGLLSQDEMMILFGYFYKSSTTAVETDEVSTLSQSFALEQNYPNPFWSEATSRFAGNPATTISYILPKSAGVEVAIYDVFGKLVSVLVRATQSAGAHKIIWDARGAASGMYFVKMRAGEFQAARKILLLR
;
A
#
# COMPACT_ATOMS: atom_id res chain seq x y z
N MET A 1 -35.24 -97.60 5.15
CA MET A 1 -35.53 -96.27 4.53
C MET A 1 -34.53 -95.27 5.09
N LYS A 2 -33.51 -94.94 4.30
CA LYS A 2 -32.51 -93.91 4.69
C LYS A 2 -32.74 -92.68 3.85
N LEU A 3 -33.24 -91.59 4.47
CA LEU A 3 -33.32 -90.30 3.85
C LEU A 3 -31.92 -89.69 3.69
N LYS A 4 -31.53 -89.36 2.43
CA LYS A 4 -30.35 -88.55 2.11
C LYS A 4 -30.76 -87.08 2.04
N SER A 5 -30.27 -86.21 2.95
CA SER A 5 -30.40 -84.76 2.86
C SER A 5 -29.38 -84.20 1.86
N PRO A 6 -29.75 -83.30 0.96
CA PRO A 6 -28.81 -82.63 0.11
C PRO A 6 -28.11 -81.48 0.85
N LEU A 7 -26.79 -81.46 0.81
CA LEU A 7 -25.97 -80.40 1.34
C LEU A 7 -25.90 -79.26 0.28
N TYR A 8 -26.59 -78.14 0.56
CA TYR A 8 -26.46 -76.92 -0.26
C TYR A 8 -25.18 -76.16 0.12
N LEU A 9 -24.23 -76.15 -0.79
CA LEU A 9 -23.03 -75.36 -0.69
C LEU A 9 -23.37 -73.93 -1.09
N ILE A 10 -23.48 -72.99 -0.11
CA ILE A 10 -23.67 -71.60 -0.36
C ILE A 10 -22.29 -70.98 -0.64
N LEU A 11 -22.07 -70.67 -1.91
CA LEU A 11 -20.86 -69.97 -2.36
C LEU A 11 -21.01 -68.47 -1.99
N PHE A 12 -20.34 -67.99 -0.93
CA PHE A 12 -20.20 -66.59 -0.65
C PHE A 12 -19.18 -65.98 -1.64
N VAL A 13 -19.67 -65.31 -2.68
CA VAL A 13 -18.86 -64.42 -3.52
C VAL A 13 -18.65 -63.12 -2.75
N ALA A 14 -17.49 -62.99 -2.11
CA ALA A 14 -17.08 -61.71 -1.54
C ALA A 14 -16.77 -60.74 -2.69
N PHE A 15 -17.69 -59.83 -2.99
CA PHE A 15 -17.40 -58.65 -3.79
C PHE A 15 -16.44 -57.77 -2.97
N ALA A 16 -15.15 -57.88 -3.25
CA ALA A 16 -14.21 -56.84 -2.83
C ALA A 16 -14.59 -55.55 -3.59
N ALA A 17 -15.26 -54.64 -2.90
CA ALA A 17 -15.46 -53.30 -3.40
C ALA A 17 -14.06 -52.67 -3.52
N PHE A 18 -13.47 -52.71 -4.71
CA PHE A 18 -12.32 -51.91 -5.02
C PHE A 18 -12.76 -50.45 -4.86
N ALA A 19 -12.36 -49.81 -3.76
CA ALA A 19 -12.47 -48.36 -3.63
C ALA A 19 -11.77 -47.76 -4.85
N GLN A 20 -12.55 -47.17 -5.75
CA GLN A 20 -12.03 -46.56 -6.96
C GLN A 20 -11.07 -45.48 -6.53
N GLU A 21 -9.79 -45.73 -6.78
CA GLU A 21 -8.72 -44.79 -6.40
C GLU A 21 -8.95 -43.48 -7.15
N ILE A 22 -9.22 -42.37 -6.41
CA ILE A 22 -9.48 -41.08 -7.02
C ILE A 22 -8.17 -40.51 -7.62
N SER A 23 -8.22 -39.95 -8.85
CA SER A 23 -7.06 -39.46 -9.58
C SER A 23 -6.35 -38.31 -8.84
N THR A 24 -5.13 -37.98 -9.27
CA THR A 24 -4.38 -36.82 -8.73
C THR A 24 -5.21 -35.53 -8.87
N TRP A 25 -5.84 -35.31 -10.02
CA TRP A 25 -6.74 -34.16 -10.20
C TRP A 25 -7.92 -34.15 -9.21
N GLN A 26 -8.58 -35.28 -9.05
CA GLN A 26 -9.68 -35.36 -8.09
C GLN A 26 -9.22 -35.09 -6.65
N THR A 27 -7.98 -35.44 -6.33
CA THR A 27 -7.38 -35.12 -5.03
C THR A 27 -7.09 -33.64 -4.91
N VAL A 28 -6.51 -32.98 -5.94
CA VAL A 28 -6.32 -31.53 -5.99
C VAL A 28 -7.66 -30.81 -5.79
N GLN A 29 -8.70 -31.22 -6.53
CA GLN A 29 -10.02 -30.62 -6.40
C GLN A 29 -10.58 -30.74 -4.98
N LYS A 30 -10.71 -31.96 -4.46
CA LYS A 30 -11.42 -32.24 -3.21
C LYS A 30 -10.65 -31.82 -1.95
N GLN A 31 -9.32 -31.96 -1.96
CA GLN A 31 -8.53 -31.73 -0.75
C GLN A 31 -7.91 -30.35 -0.69
N ILE A 32 -7.75 -29.68 -1.84
CA ILE A 32 -7.14 -28.36 -1.90
C ILE A 32 -8.15 -27.32 -2.36
N PHE A 33 -8.68 -27.38 -3.57
CA PHE A 33 -9.53 -26.32 -4.10
C PHE A 33 -10.85 -26.18 -3.34
N ASP A 34 -11.53 -27.30 -3.06
CA ASP A 34 -12.82 -27.28 -2.32
C ASP A 34 -12.64 -26.77 -0.88
N ARG A 35 -11.44 -26.80 -0.32
CA ARG A 35 -11.16 -26.37 1.06
C ARG A 35 -10.59 -24.95 1.13
N GLN A 36 -9.75 -24.57 0.17
CA GLN A 36 -8.93 -23.36 0.25
C GLN A 36 -9.36 -22.27 -0.75
N CYS A 37 -10.05 -22.61 -1.85
CA CYS A 37 -10.22 -21.72 -2.99
C CYS A 37 -11.67 -21.39 -3.33
N ILE A 38 -12.60 -22.33 -3.20
CA ILE A 38 -13.97 -22.15 -3.69
C ILE A 38 -14.77 -21.07 -2.96
N SER A 39 -14.42 -20.73 -1.72
CA SER A 39 -15.09 -19.64 -0.98
C SER A 39 -15.04 -18.31 -1.75
N CYS A 40 -13.94 -18.06 -2.47
CA CYS A 40 -13.74 -16.87 -3.30
C CYS A 40 -13.96 -17.14 -4.79
N HIS A 41 -13.75 -18.38 -5.25
CA HIS A 41 -13.81 -18.77 -6.66
C HIS A 41 -15.03 -19.64 -7.01
N THR A 42 -16.19 -19.30 -6.43
CA THR A 42 -17.50 -19.83 -6.84
C THR A 42 -18.22 -18.83 -7.75
N ALA A 43 -18.97 -19.31 -8.71
CA ALA A 43 -19.73 -18.47 -9.63
C ALA A 43 -20.57 -17.42 -8.89
N GLY A 44 -20.47 -16.16 -9.29
CA GLY A 44 -21.18 -15.05 -8.66
C GLY A 44 -20.44 -14.35 -7.52
N THR A 45 -19.31 -14.87 -7.03
CA THR A 45 -18.47 -14.14 -6.06
C THR A 45 -17.71 -12.99 -6.73
N TYR A 46 -17.29 -12.01 -5.94
CA TYR A 46 -16.50 -10.87 -6.44
C TYR A 46 -15.19 -11.34 -7.11
N PHE A 47 -14.42 -12.17 -6.43
CA PHE A 47 -13.14 -12.64 -6.94
C PHE A 47 -13.26 -13.58 -8.14
N ALA A 48 -14.32 -14.39 -8.24
CA ALA A 48 -14.55 -15.19 -9.43
C ALA A 48 -14.86 -14.31 -10.65
N ARG A 49 -15.60 -13.22 -10.48
CA ARG A 49 -15.83 -12.23 -11.56
C ARG A 49 -14.57 -11.48 -11.95
N GLN A 50 -13.77 -11.04 -10.96
CA GLN A 50 -12.54 -10.29 -11.21
C GLN A 50 -11.48 -11.12 -11.95
N SER A 51 -11.31 -12.39 -11.56
CA SER A 51 -10.33 -13.31 -12.14
C SER A 51 -10.85 -14.09 -13.35
N ASP A 52 -12.14 -14.00 -13.64
CA ASP A 52 -12.85 -14.86 -14.59
C ASP A 52 -12.54 -16.35 -14.34
N LEU A 53 -12.45 -16.76 -13.07
CA LEU A 53 -12.05 -18.11 -12.65
C LEU A 53 -13.02 -18.66 -11.62
N VAL A 54 -13.65 -19.78 -11.97
CA VAL A 54 -14.49 -20.58 -11.08
C VAL A 54 -13.80 -21.93 -10.83
N LEU A 55 -13.64 -22.31 -9.56
CA LEU A 55 -12.90 -23.51 -9.15
C LEU A 55 -13.81 -24.59 -8.54
N THR A 56 -15.12 -24.52 -8.79
CA THR A 56 -16.05 -25.60 -8.41
C THR A 56 -15.82 -26.85 -9.25
N THR A 57 -16.09 -28.01 -8.67
CA THR A 57 -15.75 -29.35 -9.23
C THR A 57 -16.25 -29.57 -10.66
N ASP A 58 -17.38 -28.97 -11.05
CA ASP A 58 -18.01 -29.11 -12.36
C ASP A 58 -17.30 -28.38 -13.50
N VAL A 59 -16.52 -27.32 -13.18
CA VAL A 59 -15.91 -26.46 -14.19
C VAL A 59 -14.41 -26.24 -14.05
N ALA A 60 -13.84 -26.44 -12.86
CA ALA A 60 -12.47 -26.03 -12.52
C ALA A 60 -11.42 -26.53 -13.52
N TYR A 61 -11.44 -27.82 -13.88
CA TYR A 61 -10.43 -28.36 -14.78
C TYR A 61 -10.44 -27.65 -16.15
N ARG A 62 -11.60 -27.50 -16.77
CA ARG A 62 -11.71 -26.85 -18.08
C ARG A 62 -11.41 -25.35 -18.04
N GLN A 63 -11.61 -24.70 -16.89
CA GLN A 63 -11.26 -23.28 -16.72
C GLN A 63 -9.77 -23.05 -16.46
N LEU A 64 -9.06 -24.06 -15.98
CA LEU A 64 -7.63 -23.97 -15.72
C LEU A 64 -6.79 -24.33 -16.94
N ILE A 65 -7.09 -25.49 -17.57
CA ILE A 65 -6.17 -26.12 -18.52
C ILE A 65 -6.14 -25.39 -19.86
N ASN A 66 -4.94 -24.90 -20.23
CA ASN A 66 -4.64 -24.19 -21.48
C ASN A 66 -5.50 -22.93 -21.70
N VAL A 67 -5.97 -22.31 -20.64
CA VAL A 67 -6.75 -21.07 -20.66
C VAL A 67 -5.85 -19.90 -20.26
N ALA A 68 -5.91 -18.80 -21.03
CA ALA A 68 -5.21 -17.57 -20.65
C ALA A 68 -5.85 -16.94 -19.39
N PRO A 69 -5.06 -16.35 -18.46
CA PRO A 69 -5.59 -15.65 -17.31
C PRO A 69 -6.30 -14.35 -17.75
N ALA A 70 -7.25 -13.88 -16.92
CA ALA A 70 -7.88 -12.57 -17.10
C ALA A 70 -6.92 -11.42 -16.75
N ASN A 71 -5.93 -11.67 -15.88
CA ASN A 71 -4.89 -10.69 -15.55
C ASN A 71 -4.10 -10.32 -16.82
N ALA A 72 -4.14 -9.03 -17.19
CA ALA A 72 -3.58 -8.54 -18.45
C ALA A 72 -2.05 -8.69 -18.51
N ALA A 73 -1.34 -8.47 -17.38
CA ALA A 73 0.10 -8.61 -17.32
C ALA A 73 0.53 -10.08 -17.50
N ALA A 74 -0.03 -10.98 -16.70
CA ALA A 74 0.26 -12.40 -16.82
C ALA A 74 -0.07 -12.96 -18.21
N LYS A 75 -1.15 -12.49 -18.83
CA LYS A 75 -1.50 -12.82 -20.21
C LYS A 75 -0.49 -12.24 -21.22
N GLY A 76 -0.03 -10.99 -21.00
CA GLY A 76 0.99 -10.34 -21.82
C GLY A 76 2.34 -11.07 -21.78
N ASP A 77 2.70 -11.63 -20.61
CA ASP A 77 3.91 -12.42 -20.40
C ASP A 77 3.78 -13.88 -20.93
N GLY A 78 2.64 -14.18 -21.54
CA GLY A 78 2.41 -15.49 -22.18
C GLY A 78 2.08 -16.62 -21.20
N LEU A 79 1.65 -16.31 -19.96
CA LEU A 79 1.23 -17.32 -19.02
C LEU A 79 -0.14 -17.90 -19.40
N LEU A 80 -0.31 -19.19 -19.09
CA LEU A 80 -1.62 -19.83 -19.03
C LEU A 80 -2.06 -19.95 -17.56
N ARG A 81 -3.36 -20.07 -17.29
CA ARG A 81 -3.83 -20.44 -15.94
C ARG A 81 -3.13 -21.72 -15.50
N LEU A 82 -3.08 -22.71 -16.39
CA LEU A 82 -2.27 -23.93 -16.27
C LEU A 82 -2.01 -24.53 -17.64
N GLY A 83 -0.76 -24.83 -17.97
CA GLY A 83 -0.39 -25.53 -19.19
C GLY A 83 -0.23 -27.05 -18.98
N THR A 84 0.02 -27.78 -20.08
CA THR A 84 0.16 -29.24 -20.08
C THR A 84 1.51 -29.75 -20.59
N LYS A 85 2.51 -28.85 -20.72
CA LYS A 85 3.85 -29.16 -21.26
C LYS A 85 4.88 -29.52 -20.18
N GLY A 86 4.46 -30.06 -19.07
CA GLY A 86 5.37 -30.50 -18.02
C GLY A 86 6.09 -29.35 -17.32
N LEU A 87 7.40 -29.44 -17.16
CA LEU A 87 8.20 -28.44 -16.42
C LEU A 87 8.10 -27.04 -17.04
N GLU A 88 8.00 -26.90 -18.36
CA GLU A 88 7.77 -25.62 -19.02
C GLU A 88 6.47 -24.97 -18.51
N SER A 89 5.43 -25.80 -18.33
CA SER A 89 4.13 -25.32 -17.84
C SER A 89 4.18 -24.90 -16.38
N LEU A 90 5.08 -25.44 -15.56
CA LEU A 90 5.24 -24.97 -14.18
C LEU A 90 5.71 -23.51 -14.17
N TYR A 91 6.75 -23.17 -14.94
CA TYR A 91 7.30 -21.82 -15.03
C TYR A 91 6.40 -20.82 -15.78
N LYS A 92 5.38 -21.32 -16.52
CA LYS A 92 4.41 -20.49 -17.22
C LYS A 92 2.98 -20.68 -16.71
N SER A 93 2.83 -21.16 -15.48
CA SER A 93 1.54 -21.36 -14.84
C SER A 93 1.19 -20.20 -13.92
N PHE A 94 0.17 -19.43 -14.28
CA PHE A 94 -0.34 -18.36 -13.42
C PHE A 94 -0.90 -18.90 -12.10
N LEU A 95 -1.47 -20.13 -12.09
CA LEU A 95 -1.86 -20.80 -10.84
C LEU A 95 -0.65 -21.01 -9.92
N TRP A 96 0.49 -21.49 -10.47
CA TRP A 96 1.68 -21.70 -9.67
C TRP A 96 2.23 -20.41 -9.08
N GLU A 97 2.33 -19.36 -9.90
CA GLU A 97 2.72 -18.02 -9.43
C GLU A 97 1.84 -17.53 -8.28
N LYS A 98 0.52 -17.79 -8.36
CA LYS A 98 -0.43 -17.33 -7.34
C LYS A 98 -0.38 -18.10 -6.02
N ILE A 99 0.11 -19.33 -5.98
CA ILE A 99 0.10 -20.17 -4.76
C ILE A 99 1.49 -20.44 -4.19
N ASN A 100 2.57 -20.14 -4.92
CA ASN A 100 3.95 -20.43 -4.52
C ASN A 100 4.46 -19.41 -3.49
N ALA A 101 3.95 -19.49 -2.26
CA ALA A 101 4.35 -18.60 -1.18
C ALA A 101 5.86 -18.59 -0.86
N PRO A 102 6.64 -19.69 -0.99
CA PRO A 102 8.08 -19.65 -0.84
C PRO A 102 8.82 -18.71 -1.79
N ASP A 103 8.22 -18.40 -2.93
CA ASP A 103 8.84 -17.54 -3.96
C ASP A 103 8.29 -16.10 -3.97
N GLN A 104 7.86 -15.62 -2.81
CA GLN A 104 7.25 -14.28 -2.68
C GLN A 104 8.14 -13.16 -3.20
N GLN A 105 9.46 -13.26 -2.98
CA GLN A 105 10.37 -12.20 -3.40
C GLN A 105 10.40 -12.05 -4.91
N HIS A 106 10.54 -13.16 -5.65
CA HIS A 106 10.45 -13.18 -7.11
C HIS A 106 9.09 -12.67 -7.58
N PHE A 107 8.00 -13.22 -7.05
CA PHE A 107 6.64 -12.86 -7.42
C PHE A 107 6.38 -11.34 -7.33
N TYR A 108 6.67 -10.71 -6.18
CA TYR A 108 6.37 -9.29 -5.97
C TYR A 108 7.42 -8.35 -6.54
N GLN A 109 8.67 -8.76 -6.70
CA GLN A 109 9.71 -7.92 -7.31
C GLN A 109 9.65 -7.92 -8.83
N ASP A 110 9.44 -9.09 -9.42
CA ASP A 110 9.50 -9.25 -10.87
C ASP A 110 8.11 -9.10 -11.52
N HIS A 111 7.05 -9.46 -10.77
CA HIS A 111 5.67 -9.49 -11.27
C HIS A 111 4.65 -8.81 -10.34
N PRO A 112 4.90 -7.57 -9.87
CA PRO A 112 4.00 -6.92 -8.90
C PRO A 112 2.57 -6.73 -9.43
N GLN A 113 2.40 -6.67 -10.76
CA GLN A 113 1.10 -6.52 -11.43
C GLN A 113 0.30 -7.83 -11.52
N TYR A 114 0.83 -8.98 -11.07
CA TYR A 114 0.07 -10.23 -11.03
C TYR A 114 -0.97 -10.28 -9.91
N GLY A 115 -0.92 -9.32 -8.98
CA GLY A 115 -1.83 -9.26 -7.82
C GLY A 115 -1.36 -10.16 -6.67
N SER A 116 -2.14 -10.25 -5.60
CA SER A 116 -1.75 -10.94 -4.37
C SER A 116 -1.58 -12.44 -4.53
N LEU A 117 -0.75 -13.06 -3.68
CA LEU A 117 -0.68 -14.50 -3.51
C LEU A 117 -2.01 -15.08 -3.00
N MET A 118 -2.23 -16.35 -3.30
CA MET A 118 -3.42 -17.08 -2.89
C MET A 118 -3.08 -18.23 -1.93
N PRO A 119 -3.93 -18.57 -0.98
CA PRO A 119 -5.29 -18.02 -0.72
C PRO A 119 -5.20 -16.62 -0.09
N LEU A 120 -6.00 -15.67 -0.62
CA LEU A 120 -6.02 -14.30 -0.11
C LEU A 120 -6.62 -14.25 1.31
N GLY A 121 -5.92 -13.59 2.25
CA GLY A 121 -6.37 -13.45 3.63
C GLY A 121 -6.41 -14.75 4.44
N ALA A 122 -5.78 -15.83 3.95
CA ALA A 122 -5.65 -17.11 4.64
C ALA A 122 -4.19 -17.59 4.63
N PRO A 123 -3.80 -18.54 5.51
CA PRO A 123 -2.46 -19.11 5.48
C PRO A 123 -2.14 -19.71 4.11
N PRO A 124 -0.86 -19.66 3.66
CA PRO A 124 -0.45 -20.28 2.40
C PRO A 124 -0.76 -21.79 2.42
N LEU A 125 -0.82 -22.41 1.25
CA LEU A 125 -0.94 -23.86 1.14
C LEU A 125 0.18 -24.56 1.94
N THR A 126 -0.09 -25.76 2.42
CA THR A 126 0.95 -26.56 3.08
C THR A 126 2.05 -26.93 2.09
N ASN A 127 3.26 -27.19 2.58
CA ASN A 127 4.38 -27.65 1.74
C ASN A 127 4.00 -28.92 0.98
N GLY A 128 3.25 -29.82 1.63
CA GLY A 128 2.73 -31.03 0.98
C GLY A 128 1.71 -30.72 -0.12
N GLU A 129 0.77 -29.79 0.08
CA GLU A 129 -0.20 -29.36 -0.94
C GLU A 129 0.53 -28.72 -2.14
N LEU A 130 1.51 -27.86 -1.89
CA LEU A 130 2.32 -27.23 -2.95
C LEU A 130 3.09 -28.28 -3.75
N GLU A 131 3.81 -29.19 -3.08
CA GLU A 131 4.57 -30.22 -3.77
C GLU A 131 3.66 -31.19 -4.54
N PHE A 132 2.48 -31.51 -4.02
CA PHE A 132 1.50 -32.33 -4.70
C PHE A 132 1.00 -31.68 -6.00
N ILE A 133 0.65 -30.37 -5.94
CA ILE A 133 0.28 -29.57 -7.13
C ILE A 133 1.46 -29.46 -8.09
N ARG A 134 2.66 -29.19 -7.61
CA ARG A 134 3.86 -29.07 -8.43
C ARG A 134 4.09 -30.35 -9.26
N ARG A 135 4.03 -31.52 -8.64
CA ARG A 135 4.17 -32.80 -9.34
C ARG A 135 3.07 -33.03 -10.36
N TRP A 136 1.84 -32.68 -10.02
CA TRP A 136 0.74 -32.78 -10.96
C TRP A 136 0.96 -31.90 -12.20
N ILE A 137 1.40 -30.66 -12.03
CA ILE A 137 1.72 -29.73 -13.14
C ILE A 137 2.89 -30.28 -13.99
N VAL A 138 3.97 -30.70 -13.35
CA VAL A 138 5.16 -31.23 -14.05
C VAL A 138 4.84 -32.51 -14.83
N ALA A 139 3.87 -33.28 -14.39
CA ALA A 139 3.37 -34.44 -15.14
C ALA A 139 2.40 -34.10 -16.30
N GLY A 140 2.20 -32.79 -16.59
CA GLY A 140 1.29 -32.32 -17.64
C GLY A 140 -0.15 -32.15 -17.19
N ALA A 141 -0.39 -32.04 -15.89
CA ALA A 141 -1.67 -31.79 -15.27
C ALA A 141 -2.83 -32.71 -15.76
N PRO A 142 -2.65 -34.05 -15.79
CA PRO A 142 -3.65 -34.96 -16.32
C PRO A 142 -4.93 -34.95 -15.47
N GLN A 143 -6.10 -35.08 -16.13
CA GLN A 143 -7.40 -35.17 -15.44
C GLN A 143 -7.63 -36.56 -14.79
N THR A 144 -6.99 -37.58 -15.35
CA THR A 144 -7.13 -38.98 -14.89
C THR A 144 -5.77 -39.56 -14.52
N GLY A 145 -5.77 -40.64 -13.74
CA GLY A 145 -4.54 -41.32 -13.34
C GLY A 145 -3.85 -40.70 -12.12
N PHE A 146 -2.74 -41.33 -11.71
CA PHE A 146 -1.97 -40.98 -10.51
C PHE A 146 -0.56 -40.55 -10.93
N VAL A 147 -0.23 -39.29 -10.67
CA VAL A 147 1.08 -38.70 -11.02
C VAL A 147 1.76 -38.03 -9.83
N ALA A 148 1.09 -38.00 -8.67
CA ALA A 148 1.64 -37.50 -7.42
C ALA A 148 1.18 -38.39 -6.25
N GLU A 149 2.10 -38.68 -5.33
CA GLU A 149 1.86 -39.54 -4.18
C GLU A 149 1.06 -38.81 -3.10
N ARG A 150 -0.06 -39.38 -2.63
CA ARG A 150 -0.86 -38.79 -1.57
C ARG A 150 -0.15 -38.64 -0.23
N ALA A 151 0.90 -39.42 0.00
CA ALA A 151 1.73 -39.29 1.18
C ALA A 151 2.32 -37.87 1.34
N LEU A 152 2.52 -37.14 0.25
CA LEU A 152 2.95 -35.74 0.29
C LEU A 152 2.00 -34.86 1.11
N LEU A 153 0.69 -35.10 1.06
CA LEU A 153 -0.32 -34.32 1.78
C LEU A 153 -0.27 -34.52 3.30
N GLN A 154 0.58 -35.44 3.80
CA GLN A 154 0.84 -35.59 5.24
C GLN A 154 1.77 -34.51 5.77
N ASP A 155 2.54 -33.83 4.91
CA ASP A 155 3.29 -32.65 5.31
C ASP A 155 2.37 -31.44 5.42
N THR A 156 1.95 -31.17 6.65
CA THR A 156 1.10 -30.03 7.00
C THR A 156 1.89 -28.78 7.38
N THR A 157 3.22 -28.82 7.30
CA THR A 157 4.04 -27.62 7.49
C THR A 157 3.75 -26.59 6.40
N ARG A 158 3.97 -25.31 6.71
CA ARG A 158 3.71 -24.22 5.77
C ARG A 158 4.94 -23.34 5.68
N TYR A 159 5.10 -22.70 4.54
CA TYR A 159 6.07 -21.63 4.44
C TYR A 159 5.84 -20.61 5.57
N GLN A 160 6.91 -20.26 6.22
CA GLN A 160 6.92 -19.19 7.20
C GLN A 160 7.93 -18.15 6.74
N THR A 161 7.50 -16.89 6.78
CA THR A 161 8.45 -15.80 6.58
C THR A 161 9.62 -15.99 7.54
N PRO A 162 10.86 -15.72 7.11
CA PRO A 162 12.03 -15.87 7.99
C PRO A 162 11.82 -15.19 9.34
N ALA A 163 12.26 -15.85 10.40
CA ALA A 163 12.14 -15.31 11.75
C ALA A 163 12.81 -13.94 11.82
N PHE A 164 12.18 -13.02 12.56
CA PHE A 164 12.76 -11.72 12.84
C PHE A 164 14.15 -11.86 13.43
N ALA A 165 15.11 -11.10 12.89
CA ALA A 165 16.43 -10.92 13.44
C ALA A 165 16.79 -9.42 13.43
N PRO A 166 17.46 -8.91 14.50
CA PRO A 166 18.03 -7.58 14.48
C PRO A 166 18.95 -7.40 13.26
N LEU A 167 18.82 -6.27 12.57
CA LEU A 167 19.73 -5.97 11.46
C LEU A 167 21.14 -5.75 12.01
N PRO A 168 22.20 -6.29 11.36
CA PRO A 168 23.57 -5.91 11.67
C PRO A 168 23.76 -4.41 11.39
N LYS A 169 24.54 -3.72 12.23
CA LYS A 169 24.84 -2.31 12.01
C LYS A 169 25.56 -2.11 10.67
N PRO A 170 25.17 -1.10 9.89
CA PRO A 170 25.83 -0.82 8.61
C PRO A 170 27.28 -0.34 8.84
N ALA A 171 28.22 -0.80 8.03
CA ALA A 171 29.62 -0.34 8.10
C ALA A 171 29.76 1.16 7.73
N ASN A 172 28.91 1.63 6.84
CA ASN A 172 28.83 3.05 6.42
C ASN A 172 27.35 3.45 6.40
N GLY A 173 26.87 4.06 7.49
CA GLY A 173 25.47 4.40 7.61
C GLY A 173 25.01 4.58 9.04
N ILE A 174 23.71 4.66 9.22
CA ILE A 174 23.04 4.84 10.52
C ILE A 174 22.10 3.65 10.74
N GLN A 175 22.11 3.09 11.94
CA GLN A 175 21.08 2.18 12.42
C GLN A 175 20.13 2.91 13.36
N LEU A 176 18.84 2.83 13.06
CA LEU A 176 17.74 3.30 13.89
C LEU A 176 16.99 2.08 14.47
N HIS A 177 16.45 2.24 15.67
CA HIS A 177 15.78 1.15 16.36
C HIS A 177 14.65 1.69 17.24
N VAL A 178 13.55 0.97 17.28
CA VAL A 178 12.44 1.20 18.20
C VAL A 178 12.00 -0.12 18.83
N GLY A 179 11.86 -0.12 20.13
CA GLY A 179 11.50 -1.32 20.89
C GLY A 179 12.67 -1.91 21.68
N PRO A 180 12.48 -3.11 22.29
CA PRO A 180 11.22 -3.86 22.30
C PRO A 180 10.12 -3.18 23.14
N PHE A 181 8.86 -3.36 22.76
CA PHE A 181 7.68 -2.92 23.49
C PHE A 181 6.57 -3.97 23.42
N GLU A 182 5.68 -3.98 24.40
CA GLU A 182 4.57 -4.92 24.44
C GLU A 182 3.36 -4.42 23.63
N VAL A 183 2.65 -5.34 22.97
CA VAL A 183 1.37 -5.11 22.33
C VAL A 183 0.35 -6.10 22.91
N ALA A 184 -0.62 -5.58 23.65
CA ALA A 184 -1.61 -6.39 24.35
C ALA A 184 -2.47 -7.25 23.38
N PRO A 185 -3.10 -8.33 23.88
CA PRO A 185 -4.02 -9.15 23.08
C PRO A 185 -5.17 -8.31 22.50
N ASN A 186 -5.58 -8.61 21.26
CA ASN A 186 -6.67 -7.91 20.57
C ASN A 186 -6.55 -6.37 20.61
N TYR A 187 -5.33 -5.87 20.53
CA TYR A 187 -5.03 -4.45 20.63
C TYR A 187 -4.19 -4.00 19.42
N GLU A 188 -4.51 -2.81 18.94
CA GLU A 188 -3.78 -2.14 17.87
C GLU A 188 -3.01 -0.98 18.47
N ARG A 189 -1.67 -1.09 18.45
CA ARG A 189 -0.75 -0.11 19.04
C ARG A 189 0.05 0.59 17.95
N GLU A 190 -0.10 1.89 17.88
CA GLU A 190 0.71 2.75 17.03
C GLU A 190 1.43 3.78 17.89
N LEU A 191 2.72 3.94 17.64
CA LEU A 191 3.59 4.78 18.44
C LEU A 191 4.66 5.46 17.59
N PHE A 192 5.23 6.51 18.16
CA PHE A 192 6.38 7.23 17.63
C PHE A 192 7.55 7.21 18.58
N SER A 193 8.77 7.31 18.04
CA SER A 193 10.01 7.52 18.80
C SER A 193 10.96 8.40 17.99
N TYR A 194 11.27 9.58 18.51
CA TYR A 194 12.15 10.53 17.83
C TYR A 194 13.62 10.25 18.10
N VAL A 195 14.43 10.19 17.06
CA VAL A 195 15.88 9.99 17.12
C VAL A 195 16.59 11.17 16.45
N PRO A 196 17.28 12.06 17.21
CA PRO A 196 18.08 13.12 16.62
C PRO A 196 19.31 12.52 15.95
N LEU A 197 19.57 12.89 14.70
CA LEU A 197 20.75 12.40 13.96
C LEU A 197 22.02 13.17 14.30
N ASN A 198 21.87 14.42 14.74
CA ASN A 198 22.98 15.33 15.07
C ASN A 198 23.97 15.48 13.91
N ASN A 199 23.51 15.36 12.67
CA ASN A 199 24.30 15.46 11.46
C ASN A 199 24.60 16.92 11.13
N ALA A 200 25.88 17.30 11.15
CA ALA A 200 26.33 18.66 10.80
C ALA A 200 26.19 19.00 9.31
N GLN A 201 26.10 17.98 8.47
CA GLN A 201 25.93 18.08 7.02
C GLN A 201 24.76 17.21 6.56
N GLU A 202 24.27 17.45 5.36
CA GLU A 202 23.27 16.55 4.76
C GLU A 202 23.83 15.14 4.59
N LEU A 203 22.96 14.16 4.66
CA LEU A 203 23.26 12.74 4.43
C LEU A 203 22.59 12.30 3.15
N LEU A 204 23.33 11.58 2.33
CA LEU A 204 22.85 10.96 1.09
C LEU A 204 22.77 9.46 1.30
N ILE A 205 21.60 8.88 1.03
CA ILE A 205 21.27 7.48 1.31
C ILE A 205 20.99 6.77 -0.02
N ASP A 206 21.74 5.71 -0.32
CA ASP A 206 21.57 4.91 -1.53
C ASP A 206 20.94 3.53 -1.28
N ARG A 207 20.82 3.13 -0.02
CA ARG A 207 20.21 1.86 0.37
C ARG A 207 19.50 1.97 1.72
N VAL A 208 18.33 1.35 1.80
CA VAL A 208 17.51 1.26 3.02
C VAL A 208 17.23 -0.21 3.33
N GLU A 209 17.50 -0.64 4.56
CA GLU A 209 17.07 -1.93 5.09
C GLU A 209 16.14 -1.72 6.26
N LEU A 210 14.98 -2.39 6.27
CA LEU A 210 14.02 -2.38 7.38
C LEU A 210 13.75 -3.82 7.82
N SER A 211 13.59 -4.03 9.12
CA SER A 211 13.22 -5.32 9.70
C SER A 211 12.26 -5.09 10.86
N MET A 212 11.14 -5.81 10.86
CA MET A 212 10.08 -5.69 11.86
C MET A 212 9.71 -7.07 12.41
N ARG A 213 9.37 -7.14 13.72
CA ARG A 213 8.77 -8.36 14.29
C ARG A 213 7.39 -8.64 13.68
N PRO A 214 6.98 -9.91 13.64
CA PRO A 214 5.63 -10.31 13.23
C PRO A 214 4.54 -9.56 14.02
N GLY A 215 3.43 -9.26 13.33
CA GLY A 215 2.33 -8.45 13.87
C GLY A 215 2.45 -6.96 13.58
N SER A 216 3.56 -6.53 12.98
CA SER A 216 3.68 -5.17 12.45
C SER A 216 2.79 -4.96 11.23
N HIS A 217 2.09 -3.82 11.21
CA HIS A 217 1.37 -3.35 10.05
C HIS A 217 2.25 -2.47 9.16
N HIS A 218 3.02 -1.55 9.78
CA HIS A 218 4.02 -0.76 9.07
C HIS A 218 5.13 -0.25 10.00
N PHE A 219 6.24 0.12 9.37
CA PHE A 219 7.31 0.90 10.00
C PHE A 219 7.71 2.03 9.06
N LEU A 220 7.49 3.28 9.50
CA LEU A 220 7.74 4.49 8.72
C LEU A 220 8.79 5.34 9.41
N LEU A 221 9.62 5.99 8.60
CA LEU A 221 10.61 6.95 9.01
C LEU A 221 10.19 8.32 8.46
N ASN A 222 10.01 9.29 9.33
CA ASN A 222 9.62 10.63 8.96
C ASN A 222 10.66 11.63 9.43
N THR A 223 10.99 12.61 8.60
CA THR A 223 11.71 13.82 9.01
C THR A 223 10.72 14.90 9.40
N PHE A 224 11.22 16.03 9.87
CA PHE A 224 10.41 17.20 10.17
C PHE A 224 10.65 18.30 9.16
N GLN A 225 9.57 19.00 8.80
CA GLN A 225 9.67 20.22 7.98
C GLN A 225 10.59 21.24 8.65
N LYS A 226 11.33 21.99 7.83
CA LYS A 226 12.29 23.00 8.30
C LYS A 226 11.67 24.07 9.23
N ASN A 227 10.37 24.35 9.07
CA ASN A 227 9.62 25.34 9.83
C ASN A 227 8.88 24.73 11.04
N THR A 228 9.18 23.49 11.43
CA THR A 228 8.58 22.86 12.61
C THR A 228 8.90 23.67 13.86
N PRO A 229 7.89 24.09 14.64
CA PRO A 229 8.13 24.75 15.92
C PRO A 229 8.94 23.87 16.88
N ALA A 230 9.95 24.45 17.53
CA ALA A 230 10.86 23.69 18.39
C ALA A 230 10.15 22.93 19.54
N ASN A 231 9.04 23.47 20.02
CA ASN A 231 8.20 22.82 21.04
C ASN A 231 7.39 21.61 20.52
N LEU A 232 7.33 21.42 19.21
CA LEU A 232 6.69 20.27 18.56
C LEU A 232 7.71 19.20 18.12
N ILE A 233 9.02 19.47 18.24
CA ILE A 233 10.02 18.41 18.10
C ILE A 233 9.99 17.57 19.39
N PRO A 234 9.69 16.26 19.27
CA PRO A 234 9.52 15.42 20.45
C PRO A 234 10.82 15.18 21.23
N PRO A 235 10.73 14.82 22.52
CA PRO A 235 11.91 14.43 23.29
C PRO A 235 12.56 13.18 22.68
N PRO A 236 13.92 13.13 22.65
CA PRO A 236 14.65 12.02 22.04
C PRO A 236 14.42 10.68 22.73
N ASN A 237 14.24 9.62 21.94
CA ASN A 237 14.15 8.22 22.39
C ASN A 237 13.02 7.94 23.40
N VAL A 238 11.96 8.74 23.39
CA VAL A 238 10.76 8.53 24.18
C VAL A 238 9.67 7.91 23.30
N ILE A 239 9.14 6.76 23.73
CA ILE A 239 8.00 6.14 23.06
C ILE A 239 6.74 6.97 23.37
N ARG A 240 6.02 7.34 22.33
CA ARG A 240 4.80 8.15 22.37
C ARG A 240 3.68 7.40 21.66
N ASP A 241 2.79 6.79 22.43
CA ASP A 241 1.61 6.16 21.88
C ASP A 241 0.64 7.23 21.33
N ILE A 242 0.03 6.98 20.18
CA ILE A 242 -0.97 7.91 19.62
C ILE A 242 -2.34 7.77 20.28
N ARG A 243 -2.56 6.68 21.04
CA ARG A 243 -3.79 6.39 21.78
C ARG A 243 -3.48 5.97 23.21
N ASP A 244 -4.38 6.30 24.12
CA ASP A 244 -4.36 5.82 25.48
C ASP A 244 -4.91 4.38 25.59
N ALA A 245 -4.89 3.82 26.80
CA ALA A 245 -5.38 2.46 27.07
C ALA A 245 -6.90 2.28 26.81
N ASN A 246 -7.65 3.37 26.69
CA ASN A 246 -9.08 3.37 26.37
C ASN A 246 -9.34 3.53 24.85
N GLY A 247 -8.27 3.67 24.06
CA GLY A 247 -8.35 3.87 22.61
C GLY A 247 -8.55 5.33 22.18
N ASN A 248 -8.56 6.30 23.11
CA ASN A 248 -8.69 7.72 22.76
C ASN A 248 -7.36 8.27 22.25
N TYR A 249 -7.42 9.15 21.26
CA TYR A 249 -6.24 9.81 20.74
C TYR A 249 -5.59 10.74 21.78
N ILE A 250 -4.26 10.62 21.91
CA ILE A 250 -3.43 11.52 22.71
C ILE A 250 -3.00 12.67 21.80
N ILE A 251 -3.71 13.78 21.86
CA ILE A 251 -3.57 14.91 20.94
C ILE A 251 -2.13 15.44 20.89
N ASP A 252 -1.47 15.58 22.02
CA ASP A 252 -0.09 16.10 22.10
C ASP A 252 0.91 15.20 21.33
N ASN A 253 0.64 13.91 21.22
CA ASN A 253 1.46 12.97 20.44
C ASN A 253 1.15 12.98 18.94
N LEU A 254 -0.04 13.49 18.55
CA LEU A 254 -0.44 13.65 17.15
C LEU A 254 0.01 14.99 16.55
N LEU A 255 0.16 16.04 17.38
CA LEU A 255 0.53 17.38 16.90
C LEU A 255 1.81 17.41 16.06
N PRO A 256 2.90 16.68 16.41
CA PRO A 256 4.10 16.61 15.59
C PRO A 256 3.87 16.09 14.16
N MET A 257 2.88 15.19 13.96
CA MET A 257 2.61 14.58 12.66
C MET A 257 2.26 15.58 11.55
N GLN A 258 1.77 16.77 11.91
CA GLN A 258 1.48 17.84 10.95
C GLN A 258 2.72 18.33 10.20
N TYR A 259 3.87 18.15 10.81
CA TYR A 259 5.17 18.58 10.32
C TYR A 259 6.03 17.43 9.81
N HIS A 260 5.48 16.21 9.78
CA HIS A 260 6.19 15.07 9.22
C HIS A 260 6.34 15.21 7.71
N GLU A 261 7.53 14.87 7.25
CA GLU A 261 7.84 14.59 5.86
C GLU A 261 8.26 13.12 5.78
N PHE A 262 7.46 12.32 5.08
CA PHE A 262 7.78 10.91 4.90
C PHE A 262 9.17 10.80 4.23
N LEU A 263 10.04 9.97 4.80
CA LEU A 263 11.37 9.70 4.27
C LEU A 263 11.38 8.34 3.58
N THR A 264 11.04 7.30 4.31
CA THR A 264 10.99 5.91 3.84
C THR A 264 10.15 5.06 4.78
N GLY A 265 9.79 3.86 4.34
CA GLY A 265 9.01 2.93 5.17
C GLY A 265 8.56 1.71 4.40
N THR A 266 7.95 0.77 5.12
CA THR A 266 7.43 -0.47 4.55
C THR A 266 6.28 -1.04 5.38
N GLN A 267 5.40 -1.81 4.71
CA GLN A 267 4.45 -2.72 5.34
C GLN A 267 4.95 -4.18 5.32
N TRP A 268 6.10 -4.42 4.68
CA TRP A 268 6.72 -5.74 4.63
C TRP A 268 7.59 -6.00 5.86
N PRO A 269 7.60 -7.22 6.41
CA PRO A 269 8.45 -7.57 7.55
C PRO A 269 9.94 -7.31 7.33
N LEU A 270 10.38 -7.41 6.08
CA LEU A 270 11.74 -7.16 5.65
C LEU A 270 11.73 -6.30 4.39
N LEU A 271 12.56 -5.28 4.34
CA LEU A 271 12.85 -4.49 3.16
C LEU A 271 14.36 -4.36 2.99
N ASN A 272 14.86 -4.57 1.79
CA ASN A 272 16.22 -4.24 1.38
C ASN A 272 16.15 -3.54 0.02
N TYR A 273 16.13 -2.22 0.06
CA TYR A 273 15.92 -1.38 -1.11
C TYR A 273 17.18 -0.62 -1.48
N HIS A 274 17.63 -0.79 -2.72
CA HIS A 274 18.70 0.00 -3.33
C HIS A 274 18.09 1.03 -4.27
N PHE A 275 18.48 2.28 -4.09
CA PHE A 275 18.14 3.33 -5.06
C PHE A 275 18.84 3.06 -6.40
N PRO A 276 18.33 3.59 -7.51
CA PRO A 276 18.99 3.46 -8.81
C PRO A 276 20.43 3.99 -8.77
N PRO A 277 21.35 3.45 -9.58
CA PRO A 277 22.71 3.98 -9.67
C PRO A 277 22.73 5.50 -9.92
N GLY A 278 23.49 6.22 -9.10
CA GLY A 278 23.58 7.68 -9.19
C GLY A 278 22.43 8.45 -8.51
N VAL A 279 21.46 7.76 -7.92
CA VAL A 279 20.34 8.39 -7.20
C VAL A 279 20.48 8.15 -5.70
N ALA A 280 20.31 9.20 -4.89
CA ALA A 280 20.31 9.08 -3.43
C ALA A 280 19.17 9.88 -2.79
N LEU A 281 18.59 9.34 -1.72
CA LEU A 281 17.65 10.04 -0.86
C LEU A 281 18.43 10.99 0.05
N ARG A 282 17.95 12.22 0.18
CA ARG A 282 18.62 13.25 0.99
C ARG A 282 17.95 13.41 2.35
N ILE A 283 18.77 13.46 3.39
CA ILE A 283 18.37 13.86 4.75
C ILE A 283 19.07 15.19 5.05
N PRO A 284 18.35 16.30 5.33
CA PRO A 284 18.94 17.60 5.60
C PRO A 284 19.82 17.59 6.85
N ALA A 285 20.78 18.55 6.91
CA ALA A 285 21.59 18.77 8.10
C ALA A 285 20.74 19.19 9.31
N GLY A 286 21.15 18.78 10.50
CA GLY A 286 20.50 19.13 11.78
C GLY A 286 19.11 18.50 11.95
N THR A 287 18.80 17.47 11.19
CA THR A 287 17.51 16.77 11.21
C THR A 287 17.55 15.58 12.19
N GLY A 288 16.37 15.20 12.72
CA GLY A 288 16.13 13.92 13.36
C GLY A 288 15.04 13.15 12.62
N ILE A 289 14.88 11.89 12.99
CA ILE A 289 13.89 11.00 12.39
C ILE A 289 12.90 10.58 13.47
N ASP A 290 11.61 10.75 13.18
CA ASP A 290 10.53 10.24 14.01
C ASP A 290 10.08 8.88 13.45
N LEU A 291 10.38 7.83 14.22
CA LEU A 291 10.11 6.43 13.89
C LEU A 291 8.66 6.13 14.24
N ASN A 292 7.83 5.85 13.25
CA ASN A 292 6.45 5.39 13.44
C ASN A 292 6.40 3.88 13.33
N SER A 293 5.94 3.22 14.37
CA SER A 293 5.77 1.77 14.41
C SER A 293 4.34 1.41 14.78
N HIS A 294 3.68 0.61 13.94
CA HIS A 294 2.28 0.24 14.07
C HIS A 294 2.13 -1.28 14.08
N TYR A 295 1.52 -1.79 15.15
CA TYR A 295 1.28 -3.21 15.38
C TYR A 295 -0.21 -3.48 15.59
N ALA A 296 -0.72 -4.53 14.94
CA ALA A 296 -2.07 -5.02 15.10
C ALA A 296 -2.03 -6.45 15.68
N ASN A 297 -2.11 -6.58 17.01
CA ASN A 297 -2.14 -7.88 17.67
C ASN A 297 -3.57 -8.43 17.69
N ARG A 298 -3.86 -9.33 16.78
CA ARG A 298 -5.16 -10.04 16.70
C ARG A 298 -5.17 -11.37 17.45
N SER A 299 -4.09 -11.69 18.19
CA SER A 299 -3.97 -12.91 18.96
C SER A 299 -4.54 -12.75 20.38
N THR A 300 -4.66 -13.84 21.11
CA THR A 300 -5.10 -13.88 22.52
C THR A 300 -3.95 -13.72 23.51
N THR A 301 -2.71 -13.54 23.03
CA THR A 301 -1.52 -13.37 23.85
C THR A 301 -0.81 -12.05 23.54
N THR A 302 -0.09 -11.51 24.52
CA THR A 302 0.78 -10.36 24.30
C THR A 302 1.89 -10.71 23.31
N ILE A 303 2.16 -9.84 22.34
CA ILE A 303 3.29 -9.95 21.42
C ILE A 303 4.30 -8.84 21.69
N THR A 304 5.53 -9.03 21.22
CA THR A 304 6.59 -8.02 21.29
C THR A 304 6.69 -7.29 19.97
N GLY A 305 6.57 -5.96 19.98
CA GLY A 305 6.88 -5.09 18.85
C GLY A 305 8.34 -4.63 18.91
N GLU A 306 9.00 -4.60 17.77
CA GLU A 306 10.37 -4.13 17.61
C GLU A 306 10.68 -3.95 16.12
N ALA A 307 11.37 -2.87 15.76
CA ALA A 307 11.75 -2.60 14.40
C ALA A 307 13.14 -1.95 14.29
N TYR A 308 13.85 -2.32 13.24
CA TYR A 308 15.17 -1.79 12.88
C TYR A 308 15.13 -1.15 11.51
N ALA A 309 15.90 -0.07 11.33
CA ALA A 309 16.18 0.54 10.06
C ALA A 309 17.69 0.80 9.91
N ASN A 310 18.28 0.37 8.80
CA ASN A 310 19.60 0.77 8.38
C ASN A 310 19.49 1.73 7.19
N LEU A 311 20.10 2.90 7.32
CA LEU A 311 20.26 3.89 6.26
C LEU A 311 21.73 3.88 5.85
N HIS A 312 22.03 3.38 4.64
CA HIS A 312 23.39 3.28 4.12
C HIS A 312 23.76 4.54 3.37
N PHE A 313 24.93 5.10 3.67
CA PHE A 313 25.38 6.32 3.02
C PHE A 313 25.87 6.04 1.60
N ALA A 314 25.42 6.88 0.68
CA ALA A 314 25.93 6.96 -0.67
C ALA A 314 27.35 7.54 -0.69
N ASP A 315 28.13 7.19 -1.71
CA ASP A 315 29.33 7.92 -2.06
C ASP A 315 28.94 9.24 -2.76
N PRO A 316 29.15 10.42 -2.14
CA PRO A 316 28.71 11.69 -2.73
C PRO A 316 29.26 11.95 -4.14
N ALA A 317 30.45 11.41 -4.45
CA ALA A 317 31.06 11.56 -5.78
C ALA A 317 30.31 10.79 -6.90
N LYS A 318 29.44 9.84 -6.52
CA LYS A 318 28.65 9.04 -7.47
C LYS A 318 27.20 9.50 -7.59
N VAL A 319 26.75 10.39 -6.70
CA VAL A 319 25.36 10.88 -6.72
C VAL A 319 25.19 11.93 -7.81
N GLN A 320 24.29 11.69 -8.72
CA GLN A 320 23.94 12.56 -9.84
C GLN A 320 22.59 13.23 -9.62
N ASP A 321 21.63 12.49 -9.05
CA ASP A 321 20.27 12.95 -8.82
C ASP A 321 19.86 12.72 -7.37
N VAL A 322 19.05 13.64 -6.84
CA VAL A 322 18.47 13.52 -5.50
C VAL A 322 17.04 13.01 -5.62
N ALA A 323 16.77 11.91 -4.93
CA ALA A 323 15.42 11.36 -4.83
C ALA A 323 14.52 12.27 -3.98
N GLU A 324 13.33 12.52 -4.50
CA GLU A 324 12.22 13.16 -3.79
C GLU A 324 11.10 12.14 -3.55
N VAL A 325 10.38 12.31 -2.45
CA VAL A 325 9.23 11.47 -2.12
C VAL A 325 8.02 11.87 -2.95
N LEU A 326 7.41 10.91 -3.62
CA LEU A 326 6.08 11.03 -4.18
C LEU A 326 5.07 10.62 -3.10
N SER A 327 4.15 11.51 -2.73
CA SER A 327 3.07 11.22 -1.79
C SER A 327 1.77 11.81 -2.31
N LEU A 328 0.88 10.95 -2.83
CA LEU A 328 -0.40 11.34 -3.44
C LEU A 328 -1.54 10.82 -2.57
N ASN A 329 -2.17 11.73 -1.82
CA ASN A 329 -3.13 11.41 -0.78
C ASN A 329 -4.55 11.84 -1.16
N ASN A 330 -5.52 10.97 -0.96
CA ASN A 330 -6.93 11.33 -0.93
C ASN A 330 -7.47 11.10 0.48
N THR A 331 -7.66 12.18 1.22
CA THR A 331 -8.18 12.14 2.61
C THR A 331 -9.66 12.53 2.70
N ASN A 332 -10.31 12.80 1.56
CA ASN A 332 -11.69 13.27 1.53
C ASN A 332 -12.58 12.31 0.75
N PHE A 333 -13.03 11.28 1.43
CA PHE A 333 -13.96 10.31 0.85
C PHE A 333 -14.88 9.71 1.93
N SER A 334 -15.92 9.02 1.48
CA SER A 334 -16.88 8.32 2.32
C SER A 334 -17.27 7.02 1.63
N LEU A 335 -17.21 5.92 2.37
CA LEU A 335 -17.56 4.57 1.92
C LEU A 335 -18.85 4.14 2.64
N PRO A 336 -19.98 4.14 1.97
CA PRO A 336 -21.25 3.71 2.57
C PRO A 336 -21.20 2.28 3.12
N PRO A 337 -21.96 1.95 4.16
CA PRO A 337 -22.00 0.62 4.74
C PRO A 337 -22.52 -0.42 3.74
N GLN A 338 -22.03 -1.64 3.87
CA GLN A 338 -22.45 -2.83 3.08
C GLN A 338 -22.41 -2.59 1.56
N LYS A 339 -21.39 -1.86 1.09
CA LYS A 339 -21.29 -1.47 -0.31
C LYS A 339 -19.85 -1.55 -0.84
N VAL A 340 -19.74 -2.01 -2.07
CA VAL A 340 -18.51 -1.86 -2.87
C VAL A 340 -18.52 -0.46 -3.49
N THR A 341 -17.43 0.29 -3.30
CA THR A 341 -17.29 1.66 -3.78
C THR A 341 -15.94 1.83 -4.47
N THR A 342 -15.93 2.33 -5.68
CA THR A 342 -14.69 2.72 -6.38
C THR A 342 -14.51 4.22 -6.34
N LEU A 343 -13.38 4.66 -5.82
CA LEU A 343 -12.97 6.06 -5.77
C LEU A 343 -11.95 6.35 -6.86
N THR A 344 -11.97 7.56 -7.38
CA THR A 344 -11.01 8.00 -8.39
C THR A 344 -10.47 9.38 -8.02
N ARG A 345 -9.14 9.56 -8.10
CA ARG A 345 -8.50 10.85 -7.93
C ARG A 345 -7.34 11.02 -8.89
N THR A 346 -7.29 12.14 -9.60
CA THR A 346 -6.20 12.50 -10.51
C THR A 346 -5.31 13.55 -9.87
N PHE A 347 -3.99 13.36 -9.99
CA PHE A 347 -2.94 14.28 -9.58
C PHE A 347 -2.13 14.65 -10.81
N THR A 348 -1.99 15.95 -11.07
CA THR A 348 -1.22 16.50 -12.19
C THR A 348 0.07 17.12 -11.66
N PHE A 349 1.18 16.90 -12.33
CA PHE A 349 2.48 17.43 -11.96
C PHE A 349 2.77 18.72 -12.71
N SER A 350 3.33 19.70 -12.02
CA SER A 350 3.73 20.98 -12.61
C SER A 350 5.08 20.94 -13.30
N GLU A 351 5.84 19.86 -13.11
CA GLU A 351 7.20 19.66 -13.61
C GLU A 351 7.43 18.22 -14.03
N ARG A 352 8.48 18.00 -14.83
CA ARG A 352 8.90 16.67 -15.27
C ARG A 352 9.38 15.84 -14.09
N ARG A 353 8.96 14.57 -14.05
CA ARG A 353 9.34 13.61 -13.01
C ARG A 353 9.80 12.30 -13.62
N HIS A 354 10.86 11.74 -13.08
CA HIS A 354 11.38 10.42 -13.36
C HIS A 354 11.02 9.51 -12.17
N ILE A 355 9.86 8.86 -12.23
CA ILE A 355 9.34 8.02 -11.14
C ILE A 355 9.97 6.64 -11.27
N PHE A 356 10.67 6.19 -10.22
CA PHE A 356 11.39 4.91 -10.23
C PHE A 356 10.92 3.92 -9.15
N GLN A 357 9.99 4.34 -8.29
CA GLN A 357 9.33 3.45 -7.34
C GLN A 357 7.89 3.90 -7.10
N LEU A 358 6.98 2.93 -6.96
CA LEU A 358 5.61 3.14 -6.51
C LEU A 358 5.22 2.04 -5.51
N PHE A 359 4.44 2.40 -4.48
CA PHE A 359 3.73 1.48 -3.61
C PHE A 359 2.51 2.17 -3.01
N SER A 360 1.44 1.40 -2.76
CA SER A 360 0.21 1.93 -2.20
C SER A 360 0.15 1.76 -0.69
N HIS A 361 -0.73 2.54 -0.05
CA HIS A 361 -1.16 2.32 1.31
C HIS A 361 -2.67 2.52 1.40
N ALA A 362 -3.35 1.52 1.89
CA ALA A 362 -4.77 1.48 2.18
C ALA A 362 -4.99 0.56 3.39
N HIS A 363 -6.24 0.35 3.81
CA HIS A 363 -6.58 -0.53 4.92
C HIS A 363 -7.45 -1.72 4.50
N GLU A 364 -8.00 -2.44 5.47
CA GLU A 364 -8.54 -3.79 5.31
C GLU A 364 -9.76 -3.92 4.38
N HIS A 365 -10.40 -2.81 4.02
CA HIS A 365 -11.54 -2.83 3.10
C HIS A 365 -11.14 -2.62 1.64
N MET A 366 -9.87 -2.28 1.36
CA MET A 366 -9.36 -2.15 0.00
C MET A 366 -9.32 -3.52 -0.68
N THR A 367 -9.88 -3.60 -1.88
CA THR A 367 -9.88 -4.82 -2.72
C THR A 367 -9.08 -4.67 -4.00
N GLU A 368 -8.86 -3.44 -4.46
CA GLU A 368 -8.02 -3.12 -5.61
C GLU A 368 -7.51 -1.69 -5.49
N PHE A 369 -6.22 -1.50 -5.67
CA PHE A 369 -5.57 -0.20 -5.80
C PHE A 369 -4.88 -0.15 -7.15
N LYS A 370 -5.42 0.62 -8.09
CA LYS A 370 -4.90 0.74 -9.45
C LYS A 370 -4.46 2.18 -9.73
N VAL A 371 -3.34 2.33 -10.46
CA VAL A 371 -2.82 3.63 -10.88
C VAL A 371 -2.64 3.65 -12.38
N GLU A 372 -3.19 4.67 -13.01
CA GLU A 372 -3.08 4.93 -14.45
C GLU A 372 -2.32 6.24 -14.69
N VAL A 373 -1.61 6.32 -15.80
CA VAL A 373 -1.05 7.59 -16.30
C VAL A 373 -2.18 8.53 -16.67
N ALA A 374 -2.09 9.78 -16.25
CA ALA A 374 -3.05 10.83 -16.58
C ALA A 374 -2.41 11.87 -17.53
N GLY A 375 -2.99 12.04 -18.70
CA GLY A 375 -2.51 12.97 -19.74
C GLY A 375 -1.37 12.40 -20.59
N GLY A 376 -1.11 13.09 -21.71
CA GLY A 376 -0.06 12.71 -22.65
C GLY A 376 -0.33 11.43 -23.45
N PRO A 377 0.68 10.96 -24.22
CA PRO A 377 0.53 9.80 -25.11
C PRO A 377 0.25 8.47 -24.38
N ARG A 378 0.65 8.36 -23.11
CA ARG A 378 0.47 7.17 -22.27
C ARG A 378 -0.81 7.22 -21.42
N HIS A 379 -1.72 8.16 -21.69
CA HIS A 379 -2.97 8.32 -20.92
C HIS A 379 -3.76 7.01 -20.85
N GLY A 380 -4.13 6.59 -19.62
CA GLY A 380 -4.85 5.36 -19.33
C GLY A 380 -3.97 4.11 -19.19
N GLU A 381 -2.65 4.22 -19.40
CA GLU A 381 -1.73 3.12 -19.16
C GLU A 381 -1.67 2.80 -17.66
N VAL A 382 -1.88 1.54 -17.31
CA VAL A 382 -1.78 1.06 -15.93
C VAL A 382 -0.31 0.89 -15.56
N VAL A 383 0.13 1.60 -14.53
CA VAL A 383 1.53 1.60 -14.07
C VAL A 383 1.72 1.00 -12.67
N TYR A 384 0.62 0.72 -11.96
CA TYR A 384 0.67 0.06 -10.65
C TYR A 384 -0.66 -0.60 -10.34
N VAL A 385 -0.62 -1.79 -9.72
CA VAL A 385 -1.81 -2.47 -9.16
C VAL A 385 -1.43 -3.17 -7.86
N ALA A 386 -2.29 -3.07 -6.85
CA ALA A 386 -2.21 -3.85 -5.63
C ALA A 386 -3.59 -4.42 -5.27
N TYR A 387 -3.61 -5.64 -4.75
CA TYR A 387 -4.80 -6.32 -4.25
C TYR A 387 -4.67 -6.73 -2.78
N ASP A 388 -3.46 -6.65 -2.23
CA ASP A 388 -3.16 -6.89 -0.83
C ASP A 388 -2.90 -5.55 -0.13
N TRP A 389 -3.77 -5.19 0.80
CA TRP A 389 -3.64 -3.96 1.56
C TRP A 389 -2.56 -4.05 2.64
N ALA A 390 -2.32 -5.26 3.19
CA ALA A 390 -1.35 -5.46 4.26
C ALA A 390 0.09 -5.51 3.72
N HIS A 391 0.28 -6.06 2.51
CA HIS A 391 1.58 -6.20 1.86
C HIS A 391 1.51 -5.76 0.39
N PRO A 392 1.31 -4.46 0.13
CA PRO A 392 1.24 -3.96 -1.24
C PRO A 392 2.58 -4.14 -1.95
N PRO A 393 2.58 -4.41 -3.26
CA PRO A 393 3.80 -4.49 -4.05
C PRO A 393 4.62 -3.20 -3.96
N ILE A 394 5.93 -3.33 -3.79
CA ILE A 394 6.87 -2.20 -3.94
C ILE A 394 7.46 -2.31 -5.34
N LEU A 395 6.84 -1.60 -6.28
CA LEU A 395 7.22 -1.65 -7.69
C LEU A 395 8.47 -0.81 -7.94
N LYS A 396 9.57 -1.43 -8.36
CA LYS A 396 10.71 -0.74 -8.97
C LYS A 396 10.42 -0.54 -10.46
N ILE A 397 10.68 0.66 -10.96
CA ILE A 397 10.43 1.02 -12.37
C ILE A 397 11.78 1.36 -13.00
N ASP A 398 12.26 0.46 -13.85
CA ASP A 398 13.52 0.61 -14.58
C ASP A 398 13.31 0.23 -16.06
N PRO A 399 13.51 1.16 -17.01
CA PRO A 399 13.84 2.58 -16.82
C PRO A 399 12.70 3.34 -16.13
N PRO A 400 13.00 4.48 -15.46
CA PRO A 400 11.98 5.26 -14.75
C PRO A 400 10.81 5.69 -15.63
N LEU A 401 9.62 5.73 -15.05
CA LEU A 401 8.43 6.31 -15.67
C LEU A 401 8.60 7.83 -15.76
N VAL A 402 8.79 8.32 -16.98
CA VAL A 402 8.92 9.76 -17.22
C VAL A 402 7.54 10.34 -17.49
N LEU A 403 7.15 11.34 -16.68
CA LEU A 403 5.94 12.14 -16.86
C LEU A 403 6.33 13.60 -17.00
N GLU A 404 5.88 14.22 -18.09
CA GLU A 404 6.15 15.63 -18.38
C GLU A 404 5.24 16.56 -17.57
N ALA A 405 5.59 17.85 -17.51
CA ALA A 405 4.71 18.86 -16.94
C ALA A 405 3.30 18.81 -17.56
N GLY A 406 2.26 18.89 -16.75
CA GLY A 406 0.87 18.73 -17.18
C GLY A 406 0.37 17.28 -17.25
N GLN A 407 1.25 16.29 -17.18
CA GLN A 407 0.90 14.89 -16.98
C GLN A 407 0.84 14.52 -15.49
N GLY A 408 0.37 13.33 -15.18
CA GLY A 408 0.24 12.90 -13.79
C GLY A 408 -0.16 11.46 -13.61
N LEU A 409 -0.72 11.16 -12.44
CA LEU A 409 -1.20 9.84 -12.08
C LEU A 409 -2.67 9.92 -11.63
N LYS A 410 -3.45 8.93 -12.05
CA LYS A 410 -4.85 8.74 -11.67
C LYS A 410 -4.94 7.50 -10.81
N LEU A 411 -5.33 7.68 -9.56
CA LEU A 411 -5.60 6.61 -8.61
C LEU A 411 -7.05 6.16 -8.76
N ILE A 412 -7.27 4.86 -8.85
CA ILE A 412 -8.58 4.21 -8.93
C ILE A 412 -8.56 3.11 -7.88
N VAL A 413 -9.31 3.29 -6.80
CA VAL A 413 -9.26 2.38 -5.65
C VAL A 413 -10.65 1.87 -5.32
N THR A 414 -10.79 0.56 -5.24
CA THR A 414 -12.05 -0.12 -4.92
C THR A 414 -11.99 -0.67 -3.50
N TYR A 415 -13.02 -0.35 -2.74
CA TYR A 415 -13.23 -0.79 -1.36
C TYR A 415 -14.50 -1.61 -1.25
N ASN A 416 -14.48 -2.62 -0.42
CA ASN A 416 -15.65 -3.36 -0.01
C ASN A 416 -15.92 -3.09 1.48
N ASN A 417 -16.80 -2.13 1.78
CA ASN A 417 -17.21 -1.88 3.15
C ASN A 417 -18.31 -2.89 3.56
N TRP A 418 -17.90 -3.97 4.19
CA TRP A 418 -18.82 -5.00 4.73
C TRP A 418 -19.40 -4.65 6.09
N THR A 419 -19.00 -3.53 6.69
CA THR A 419 -19.47 -3.10 8.01
C THR A 419 -20.85 -2.42 7.96
N THR A 420 -21.42 -2.17 9.11
CA THR A 420 -22.69 -1.42 9.25
C THR A 420 -22.49 0.08 9.42
N ARG A 421 -21.24 0.55 9.47
CA ARG A 421 -20.89 1.98 9.60
C ARG A 421 -20.35 2.54 8.29
N THR A 422 -20.52 3.84 8.09
CA THR A 422 -19.82 4.57 7.04
C THR A 422 -18.35 4.71 7.43
N LEU A 423 -17.43 4.39 6.50
CA LEU A 423 -16.00 4.55 6.69
C LEU A 423 -15.50 5.80 5.96
N GLY A 424 -14.43 6.36 6.46
CA GLY A 424 -13.74 7.50 5.86
C GLY A 424 -12.25 7.40 6.12
N PHE A 425 -11.52 8.48 5.86
CA PHE A 425 -10.10 8.55 6.18
C PHE A 425 -9.88 8.46 7.69
N GLY A 426 -8.97 7.58 8.13
CA GLY A 426 -8.60 7.41 9.52
C GLY A 426 -7.32 6.60 9.69
N LEU A 427 -6.75 6.60 10.89
CA LEU A 427 -5.47 6.00 11.22
C LEU A 427 -5.57 4.53 11.66
N LEU A 428 -6.77 4.06 12.00
CA LEU A 428 -6.98 2.66 12.38
C LEU A 428 -7.14 1.78 11.14
N SER A 429 -6.68 0.54 11.23
CA SER A 429 -6.88 -0.44 10.15
C SER A 429 -8.34 -0.68 9.80
N GLN A 430 -9.26 -0.40 10.74
CA GLN A 430 -10.72 -0.46 10.53
C GLN A 430 -11.32 0.79 9.85
N ASP A 431 -10.60 1.89 9.74
CA ASP A 431 -10.92 3.04 8.89
C ASP A 431 -10.31 2.82 7.52
N GLU A 432 -10.20 3.85 6.67
CA GLU A 432 -9.60 3.66 5.36
C GLU A 432 -8.62 4.76 4.98
N MET A 433 -7.68 4.38 4.09
CA MET A 433 -6.74 5.30 3.47
C MET A 433 -6.71 5.12 1.95
N MET A 434 -6.30 6.15 1.24
CA MET A 434 -6.07 6.14 -0.21
C MET A 434 -4.81 6.94 -0.50
N ILE A 435 -3.65 6.28 -0.40
CA ILE A 435 -2.34 6.93 -0.52
C ILE A 435 -1.48 6.14 -1.50
N LEU A 436 -0.85 6.84 -2.45
CA LEU A 436 0.22 6.31 -3.28
C LEU A 436 1.52 6.96 -2.87
N PHE A 437 2.47 6.16 -2.46
CA PHE A 437 3.84 6.55 -2.20
C PHE A 437 4.75 6.15 -3.35
N GLY A 438 5.92 6.76 -3.39
CA GLY A 438 6.99 6.40 -4.32
C GLY A 438 8.16 7.33 -4.23
N TYR A 439 9.09 7.16 -5.15
CA TYR A 439 10.22 8.06 -5.33
C TYR A 439 10.35 8.49 -6.78
N PHE A 440 10.78 9.72 -6.96
CA PHE A 440 11.13 10.27 -8.26
C PHE A 440 12.35 11.16 -8.11
N TYR A 441 12.99 11.49 -9.22
CA TYR A 441 13.96 12.57 -9.30
C TYR A 441 13.62 13.51 -10.46
N LYS A 442 14.13 14.72 -10.38
CA LYS A 442 14.09 15.71 -11.44
C LYS A 442 15.45 15.64 -12.12
N SER A 443 15.51 15.22 -13.38
CA SER A 443 16.79 15.11 -14.07
C SER A 443 17.52 16.47 -14.07
N SER A 444 18.70 16.49 -13.48
CA SER A 444 19.64 17.60 -13.66
C SER A 444 20.27 17.49 -15.05
N THR A 445 19.52 17.71 -16.12
CA THR A 445 20.18 18.02 -17.39
C THR A 445 20.92 19.32 -17.21
N THR A 446 22.25 19.27 -17.16
CA THR A 446 23.09 20.37 -17.57
C THR A 446 22.91 20.65 -19.07
N ALA A 447 21.69 21.02 -19.46
CA ALA A 447 21.52 21.89 -20.61
C ALA A 447 22.01 23.25 -20.14
N VAL A 448 23.01 23.80 -20.82
CA VAL A 448 23.37 25.19 -20.73
C VAL A 448 22.07 25.98 -20.66
N GLU A 449 21.82 26.62 -19.51
CA GLU A 449 20.73 27.57 -19.36
C GLU A 449 20.97 28.68 -20.35
N THR A 450 20.38 28.58 -21.53
CA THR A 450 19.89 29.77 -22.19
C THR A 450 18.72 30.24 -21.35
N ASP A 451 18.79 31.45 -20.82
CA ASP A 451 17.74 32.17 -20.11
C ASP A 451 16.38 31.99 -20.83
N GLU A 452 15.69 30.89 -20.60
CA GLU A 452 14.28 30.78 -20.89
C GLU A 452 13.52 31.13 -19.64
N VAL A 453 12.90 32.28 -19.71
CA VAL A 453 11.86 32.79 -18.81
C VAL A 453 11.02 31.64 -18.29
N SER A 454 11.06 31.44 -16.96
CA SER A 454 10.24 30.47 -16.25
C SER A 454 8.81 30.55 -16.79
N THR A 455 8.37 29.52 -17.52
CA THR A 455 6.99 29.43 -17.98
C THR A 455 6.10 29.29 -16.75
N LEU A 456 5.50 30.40 -16.36
CA LEU A 456 4.45 30.46 -15.35
C LEU A 456 3.39 29.39 -15.67
N SER A 457 2.93 28.66 -14.67
CA SER A 457 1.83 27.71 -14.79
C SER A 457 0.71 28.30 -15.68
N GLN A 458 0.34 27.60 -16.76
CA GLN A 458 -0.60 28.12 -17.77
C GLN A 458 -2.06 28.16 -17.28
N SER A 459 -2.35 27.76 -16.02
CA SER A 459 -3.69 27.71 -15.47
C SER A 459 -3.78 28.27 -14.06
N PHE A 460 -4.93 28.89 -13.77
CA PHE A 460 -5.28 29.24 -12.39
C PHE A 460 -5.44 27.97 -11.55
N ALA A 461 -4.96 27.97 -10.31
CA ALA A 461 -5.14 26.86 -9.38
C ALA A 461 -5.40 27.39 -7.95
N LEU A 462 -6.25 26.69 -7.20
CA LEU A 462 -6.40 26.83 -5.76
C LEU A 462 -6.06 25.48 -5.13
N GLU A 463 -4.99 25.45 -4.35
CA GLU A 463 -4.51 24.24 -3.68
C GLU A 463 -5.33 23.94 -2.42
N GLN A 464 -5.20 22.72 -1.90
CA GLN A 464 -5.74 22.39 -0.59
C GLN A 464 -4.96 23.16 0.49
N ASN A 465 -5.66 23.75 1.46
CA ASN A 465 -4.99 24.39 2.59
C ASN A 465 -4.18 23.39 3.41
N TYR A 466 -3.10 23.86 3.99
CA TYR A 466 -2.24 23.05 4.85
C TYR A 466 -1.85 23.82 6.12
N PRO A 467 -1.95 23.17 7.30
CA PRO A 467 -2.53 21.84 7.57
C PRO A 467 -4.06 21.79 7.33
N ASN A 468 -4.61 20.59 7.04
CA ASN A 468 -6.04 20.33 6.97
C ASN A 468 -6.29 18.83 7.31
N PRO A 469 -6.93 18.48 8.44
CA PRO A 469 -7.48 19.39 9.45
C PRO A 469 -6.44 20.28 10.13
N PHE A 470 -6.90 21.37 10.74
CA PHE A 470 -6.08 22.20 11.62
C PHE A 470 -6.83 22.51 12.92
N TRP A 471 -6.09 22.77 13.99
CA TRP A 471 -6.64 22.85 15.34
C TRP A 471 -6.61 24.25 15.89
N SER A 472 -7.60 24.54 16.76
CA SER A 472 -7.65 25.70 17.63
C SER A 472 -7.57 25.19 19.07
N GLU A 473 -6.50 25.52 19.78
CA GLU A 473 -6.33 25.08 21.15
C GLU A 473 -7.14 25.92 22.14
N ALA A 474 -8.09 25.27 22.84
CA ALA A 474 -8.61 25.78 24.11
C ALA A 474 -8.04 25.02 25.34
N THR A 475 -7.33 23.89 25.14
CA THR A 475 -6.94 22.96 26.23
C THR A 475 -5.47 22.58 26.30
N SER A 476 -4.62 23.02 25.38
CA SER A 476 -3.18 22.75 25.42
C SER A 476 -2.40 23.84 26.17
N ARG A 477 -1.36 23.44 26.89
CA ARG A 477 -0.41 24.34 27.56
C ARG A 477 0.43 25.20 26.62
N PHE A 478 0.23 25.04 25.31
CA PHE A 478 0.93 25.75 24.24
C PHE A 478 -0.10 26.54 23.43
N ALA A 479 -0.33 27.79 23.80
CA ALA A 479 -1.23 28.70 23.12
C ALA A 479 -0.73 29.00 21.71
N GLY A 480 -1.12 28.18 20.72
CA GLY A 480 -0.96 28.43 19.30
C GLY A 480 -2.28 28.88 18.66
N ASN A 481 -2.25 29.89 17.80
CA ASN A 481 -3.43 30.32 17.06
C ASN A 481 -3.81 29.29 16.01
N PRO A 482 -5.09 28.90 15.87
CA PRO A 482 -5.53 28.03 14.79
C PRO A 482 -5.32 28.72 13.46
N ALA A 483 -4.32 28.32 12.71
CA ALA A 483 -4.00 28.91 11.43
C ALA A 483 -3.71 27.84 10.38
N THR A 484 -4.11 28.12 9.14
CA THR A 484 -3.81 27.25 7.99
C THR A 484 -3.40 28.09 6.80
N THR A 485 -2.47 27.59 6.00
CA THR A 485 -1.99 28.25 4.79
C THR A 485 -2.80 27.80 3.58
N ILE A 486 -3.24 28.75 2.79
CA ILE A 486 -3.94 28.58 1.51
C ILE A 486 -3.01 29.02 0.41
N SER A 487 -2.68 28.13 -0.52
CA SER A 487 -1.82 28.38 -1.68
C SER A 487 -2.64 28.42 -2.95
N TYR A 488 -2.27 29.31 -3.89
CA TYR A 488 -2.91 29.39 -5.21
C TYR A 488 -1.93 29.93 -6.25
N ILE A 489 -2.24 29.69 -7.53
CA ILE A 489 -1.41 30.05 -8.67
C ILE A 489 -2.20 30.90 -9.65
N LEU A 490 -1.56 31.97 -10.13
CA LEU A 490 -2.08 32.86 -11.16
C LEU A 490 -1.21 32.77 -12.41
N PRO A 491 -1.72 32.34 -13.58
CA PRO A 491 -0.94 32.30 -14.82
C PRO A 491 -0.68 33.69 -15.40
N LYS A 492 -1.49 34.68 -15.00
CA LYS A 492 -1.40 36.09 -15.39
C LYS A 492 -1.89 36.98 -14.27
N SER A 493 -1.52 38.25 -14.31
CA SER A 493 -2.08 39.25 -13.36
C SER A 493 -3.61 39.26 -13.44
N ALA A 494 -4.27 39.17 -12.28
CA ALA A 494 -5.73 39.11 -12.18
C ALA A 494 -6.24 39.74 -10.88
N GLY A 495 -7.47 40.24 -10.92
CA GLY A 495 -8.21 40.57 -9.70
C GLY A 495 -8.60 39.28 -8.99
N VAL A 496 -8.11 39.10 -7.76
CA VAL A 496 -8.28 37.88 -6.96
C VAL A 496 -9.14 38.18 -5.74
N GLU A 497 -10.09 37.31 -5.48
CA GLU A 497 -10.79 37.23 -4.19
C GLU A 497 -10.61 35.84 -3.62
N VAL A 498 -10.07 35.72 -2.40
CA VAL A 498 -10.01 34.48 -1.61
C VAL A 498 -10.76 34.72 -0.31
N ALA A 499 -11.79 33.92 -0.05
CA ALA A 499 -12.67 34.11 1.11
C ALA A 499 -13.08 32.74 1.72
N ILE A 500 -13.35 32.78 3.03
CA ILE A 500 -13.78 31.62 3.82
C ILE A 500 -15.28 31.70 4.05
N TYR A 501 -15.96 30.57 3.89
CA TYR A 501 -17.41 30.42 4.11
C TYR A 501 -17.69 29.25 5.06
N ASP A 502 -18.71 29.31 5.85
CA ASP A 502 -19.22 28.20 6.63
C ASP A 502 -20.03 27.21 5.76
N VAL A 503 -20.51 26.12 6.37
CA VAL A 503 -21.33 25.10 5.69
C VAL A 503 -22.67 25.60 5.16
N PHE A 504 -23.18 26.73 5.68
CA PHE A 504 -24.40 27.36 5.21
C PHE A 504 -24.15 28.38 4.10
N GLY A 505 -22.89 28.55 3.68
CA GLY A 505 -22.50 29.51 2.65
C GLY A 505 -22.39 30.96 3.17
N LYS A 506 -22.42 31.17 4.49
CA LYS A 506 -22.21 32.48 5.10
C LYS A 506 -20.74 32.85 5.07
N LEU A 507 -20.42 34.07 4.65
CA LEU A 507 -19.06 34.59 4.64
C LEU A 507 -18.52 34.70 6.08
N VAL A 508 -17.36 34.09 6.32
CA VAL A 508 -16.64 34.08 7.61
C VAL A 508 -15.48 35.08 7.58
N SER A 509 -14.68 35.07 6.51
CA SER A 509 -13.52 35.96 6.37
C SER A 509 -13.17 36.19 4.90
N VAL A 510 -12.74 37.40 4.55
CA VAL A 510 -12.10 37.70 3.26
C VAL A 510 -10.61 37.79 3.50
N LEU A 511 -9.85 36.91 2.87
CA LEU A 511 -8.38 36.82 3.04
C LEU A 511 -7.64 37.67 2.02
N VAL A 512 -8.14 37.73 0.79
CA VAL A 512 -7.60 38.54 -0.31
C VAL A 512 -8.75 39.16 -1.10
N ARG A 513 -8.62 40.44 -1.45
CA ARG A 513 -9.44 41.10 -2.45
C ARG A 513 -8.61 42.20 -3.11
N ALA A 514 -7.77 41.81 -4.08
CA ALA A 514 -6.82 42.71 -4.73
C ALA A 514 -6.40 42.19 -6.11
N THR A 515 -5.88 43.08 -6.95
CA THR A 515 -5.14 42.63 -8.14
C THR A 515 -3.77 42.12 -7.72
N GLN A 516 -3.42 40.91 -8.17
CA GLN A 516 -2.13 40.28 -7.89
C GLN A 516 -1.42 39.90 -9.20
N SER A 517 -0.09 39.89 -9.16
CA SER A 517 0.76 39.51 -10.29
C SER A 517 0.65 38.01 -10.60
N ALA A 518 1.07 37.61 -11.79
CA ALA A 518 1.29 36.21 -12.12
C ALA A 518 2.28 35.57 -11.14
N GLY A 519 2.08 34.29 -10.79
CA GLY A 519 2.94 33.52 -9.88
C GLY A 519 2.18 32.71 -8.84
N ALA A 520 2.94 32.08 -7.95
CA ALA A 520 2.43 31.36 -6.80
C ALA A 520 2.25 32.32 -5.60
N HIS A 521 1.11 32.21 -4.94
CA HIS A 521 0.72 33.01 -3.79
C HIS A 521 0.37 32.15 -2.61
N LYS A 522 0.63 32.66 -1.39
CA LYS A 522 0.26 32.03 -0.12
C LYS A 522 -0.39 33.05 0.79
N ILE A 523 -1.46 32.64 1.48
CA ILE A 523 -2.16 33.45 2.47
C ILE A 523 -2.53 32.57 3.67
N ILE A 524 -2.44 33.13 4.86
CA ILE A 524 -2.77 32.43 6.10
C ILE A 524 -4.19 32.81 6.51
N TRP A 525 -5.01 31.81 6.81
CA TRP A 525 -6.25 32.01 7.53
C TRP A 525 -6.03 31.75 9.01
N ASP A 526 -6.16 32.81 9.82
CA ASP A 526 -6.22 32.75 11.27
C ASP A 526 -7.67 32.56 11.69
N ALA A 527 -7.98 31.39 12.26
CA ALA A 527 -9.34 31.01 12.62
C ALA A 527 -9.66 31.23 14.09
N ARG A 528 -8.98 32.13 14.81
CA ARG A 528 -9.23 32.44 16.25
C ARG A 528 -10.64 32.79 16.54
N GLY A 529 -11.52 33.08 15.93
CA GLY A 529 -12.94 33.38 16.22
C GLY A 529 -13.91 32.35 15.66
N ALA A 530 -13.42 31.34 14.92
CA ALA A 530 -14.27 30.38 14.24
C ALA A 530 -14.52 29.16 15.14
N ALA A 531 -15.72 28.59 15.10
CA ALA A 531 -16.08 27.37 15.81
C ALA A 531 -15.46 26.13 15.15
N SER A 532 -15.29 25.01 15.89
CA SER A 532 -14.97 23.71 15.27
C SER A 532 -16.00 23.37 14.20
N GLY A 533 -15.54 22.88 13.07
CA GLY A 533 -16.44 22.54 11.98
C GLY A 533 -15.80 22.62 10.60
N MET A 534 -16.64 22.38 9.64
CA MET A 534 -16.28 22.42 8.23
C MET A 534 -16.47 23.84 7.65
N TYR A 535 -15.46 24.27 6.90
CA TYR A 535 -15.46 25.53 6.17
C TYR A 535 -15.07 25.30 4.70
N PHE A 536 -15.29 26.30 3.87
CA PHE A 536 -14.87 26.30 2.48
C PHE A 536 -14.06 27.56 2.19
N VAL A 537 -12.84 27.40 1.69
CA VAL A 537 -12.16 28.49 1.00
C VAL A 537 -12.65 28.54 -0.44
N LYS A 538 -13.07 29.71 -0.90
CA LYS A 538 -13.42 29.97 -2.30
C LYS A 538 -12.46 31.00 -2.87
N MET A 539 -11.96 30.74 -4.09
CA MET A 539 -11.16 31.66 -4.87
C MET A 539 -11.90 32.04 -6.14
N ARG A 540 -11.84 33.32 -6.48
CA ARG A 540 -12.23 33.86 -7.80
C ARG A 540 -11.07 34.65 -8.36
N ALA A 541 -10.74 34.43 -9.64
CA ALA A 541 -9.70 35.16 -10.35
C ALA A 541 -10.14 35.30 -11.83
N GLY A 542 -10.71 36.46 -12.19
CA GLY A 542 -11.41 36.63 -13.44
C GLY A 542 -12.61 35.67 -13.56
N GLU A 543 -12.61 34.83 -14.60
CA GLU A 543 -13.66 33.81 -14.80
C GLU A 543 -13.38 32.52 -14.01
N PHE A 544 -12.15 32.34 -13.52
CA PHE A 544 -11.79 31.15 -12.73
C PHE A 544 -12.45 31.19 -11.36
N GLN A 545 -13.04 30.05 -10.97
CA GLN A 545 -13.60 29.84 -9.63
C GLN A 545 -13.20 28.45 -9.15
N ALA A 546 -12.76 28.37 -7.89
CA ALA A 546 -12.45 27.10 -7.23
C ALA A 546 -12.83 27.17 -5.76
N ALA A 547 -13.11 26.01 -5.16
CA ALA A 547 -13.33 25.89 -3.72
C ALA A 547 -12.59 24.67 -3.17
N ARG A 548 -12.14 24.78 -1.90
CA ARG A 548 -11.54 23.67 -1.14
C ARG A 548 -12.19 23.61 0.24
N LYS A 549 -12.34 22.39 0.72
CA LYS A 549 -12.90 22.11 2.04
C LYS A 549 -11.81 22.27 3.10
N ILE A 550 -12.14 22.93 4.18
CA ILE A 550 -11.27 23.17 5.35
C ILE A 550 -11.94 22.55 6.57
N LEU A 551 -11.21 21.80 7.39
CA LEU A 551 -11.69 21.25 8.65
C LEU A 551 -10.92 21.87 9.82
N LEU A 552 -11.65 22.63 10.66
CA LEU A 552 -11.16 23.19 11.90
C LEU A 552 -11.61 22.32 13.07
N LEU A 553 -10.70 21.88 13.90
CA LEU A 553 -10.94 21.12 15.13
C LEU A 553 -10.57 22.00 16.34
N ARG A 554 -11.34 21.90 17.43
CA ARG A 554 -11.04 22.57 18.71
C ARG A 554 -11.07 21.57 19.84
#